data_31fed38729ac95c26b28c73516c2cb77
#
_entry.id   31fed38729ac95c26b28c73516c2cb77
#
_cell.length_a   1.000
_cell.length_b   1.000
_cell.length_c   1.000
_cell.angle_alpha   90.00
_cell.angle_beta   90.00
_cell.angle_gamma   90.00
#
_symmetry.space_group_name_H-M   'P 1'
#
loop_
_entity.id
_entity.type
_entity.pdbx_description
1 polymer ?
#
loop_
_entity_poly.entity_id
_entity_poly.type
_entity_poly.pdbx_seq_one_letter_code
_entity_poly.pdbx_strand_id
1 'polypeptide(L)'
;MKIAISLFLTSLLALTSVQASDYDNAGATYSKKRPVDVDVNWSESQFETKPWIKEFRYVIVVNKANKGSDKQTLRLYEYGQLIKTTKVSTGRDQFERKGSHGSTADAWTVTPTGYYTPQWLSRNHKSNAYKHKWSWLTGGAKMPNAIFFNGGIAFHSATSHANELGSRASGGCVRLPHEFSGELFDRISYTSGSRIPKFTVNGEQALDKDGNPTYKEDGYSALIIVQNVIVE
;
A
#
# COMPACT_ATOMS: atom_id res chain seq x y z
N MET A 1 25.88 4.93 -62.01
CA MET A 1 24.70 4.45 -61.34
C MET A 1 25.10 4.10 -59.89
N LYS A 2 24.88 5.01 -58.92
CA LYS A 2 25.27 4.84 -57.50
C LYS A 2 24.02 4.38 -56.73
N ILE A 3 24.08 3.18 -56.18
CA ILE A 3 23.04 2.61 -55.35
C ILE A 3 23.32 3.05 -53.88
N ALA A 4 22.42 3.86 -53.34
CA ALA A 4 22.46 4.23 -51.92
C ALA A 4 21.76 3.16 -51.11
N ILE A 5 22.49 2.48 -50.27
CA ILE A 5 21.89 1.53 -49.26
C ILE A 5 21.56 2.35 -48.03
N SER A 6 20.25 2.48 -47.78
CA SER A 6 19.71 3.09 -46.55
C SER A 6 19.69 2.03 -45.44
N LEU A 7 20.52 2.21 -44.41
CA LEU A 7 20.47 1.41 -43.20
C LEU A 7 19.34 1.93 -42.32
N PHE A 8 18.26 1.15 -42.19
CA PHE A 8 17.25 1.35 -41.14
C PHE A 8 17.81 0.81 -39.81
N LEU A 9 18.15 1.73 -38.91
CA LEU A 9 18.48 1.40 -37.53
C LEU A 9 17.17 1.19 -36.75
N THR A 10 16.76 -0.06 -36.59
CA THR A 10 15.65 -0.41 -35.69
C THR A 10 16.20 -0.42 -34.25
N SER A 11 15.87 0.63 -33.51
CA SER A 11 16.11 0.66 -32.07
C SER A 11 15.15 -0.32 -31.37
N LEU A 12 15.69 -1.44 -30.95
CA LEU A 12 15.00 -2.42 -30.13
C LEU A 12 14.90 -1.83 -28.70
N LEU A 13 13.75 -1.22 -28.38
CA LEU A 13 13.42 -0.89 -26.99
C LEU A 13 13.22 -2.22 -26.24
N ALA A 14 14.22 -2.59 -25.44
CA ALA A 14 14.08 -3.66 -24.48
C ALA A 14 13.08 -3.22 -23.39
N LEU A 15 11.82 -3.62 -23.54
CA LEU A 15 10.85 -3.60 -22.46
C LEU A 15 11.32 -4.62 -21.41
N THR A 16 12.00 -4.16 -20.37
CA THR A 16 12.22 -4.95 -19.18
C THR A 16 10.87 -5.16 -18.51
N SER A 17 10.28 -6.32 -18.74
CA SER A 17 9.12 -6.79 -17.99
C SER A 17 9.55 -6.98 -16.54
N VAL A 18 9.22 -6.03 -15.67
CA VAL A 18 9.28 -6.22 -14.23
C VAL A 18 8.19 -7.23 -13.90
N GLN A 19 8.59 -8.47 -13.65
CA GLN A 19 7.66 -9.53 -13.30
C GLN A 19 6.99 -9.20 -11.95
N ALA A 20 5.67 -9.30 -11.91
CA ALA A 20 4.86 -9.15 -10.70
C ALA A 20 5.15 -10.19 -9.61
N SER A 21 6.06 -11.15 -9.86
CA SER A 21 6.40 -12.26 -8.97
C SER A 21 7.32 -11.90 -7.80
N ASP A 22 7.95 -10.72 -7.81
CA ASP A 22 8.92 -10.36 -6.75
C ASP A 22 8.28 -9.83 -5.46
N TYR A 23 6.97 -9.66 -5.43
CA TYR A 23 6.25 -9.17 -4.25
C TYR A 23 5.69 -10.27 -3.33
N ASP A 24 5.62 -11.52 -3.80
CA ASP A 24 5.08 -12.63 -3.00
C ASP A 24 6.05 -13.14 -1.91
N ASN A 25 7.31 -12.68 -1.89
CA ASN A 25 8.34 -13.09 -0.94
C ASN A 25 8.90 -11.97 -0.06
N ALA A 26 8.22 -10.86 0.12
CA ALA A 26 8.64 -9.81 1.03
C ALA A 26 8.41 -10.20 2.51
N GLY A 27 8.97 -11.30 2.91
CA GLY A 27 9.28 -11.57 4.30
C GLY A 27 10.37 -10.61 4.76
N ALA A 28 10.02 -9.62 5.50
CA ALA A 28 10.83 -8.66 6.25
C ALA A 28 10.69 -7.21 5.79
N THR A 29 9.77 -6.58 6.37
CA THR A 29 9.42 -5.17 6.27
C THR A 29 10.43 -4.24 6.93
N TYR A 30 11.54 -4.77 7.43
CA TYR A 30 12.59 -3.99 8.08
C TYR A 30 13.85 -4.02 7.21
N SER A 31 13.84 -3.17 6.19
CA SER A 31 14.99 -2.99 5.31
C SER A 31 15.87 -1.84 5.84
N LYS A 32 17.18 -2.08 5.93
CA LYS A 32 18.17 -1.02 6.11
C LYS A 32 18.24 -0.10 4.89
N LYS A 33 17.80 -0.58 3.72
CA LYS A 33 17.65 0.23 2.50
C LYS A 33 16.28 0.90 2.53
N ARG A 34 16.23 2.21 2.30
CA ARG A 34 14.96 2.93 2.20
C ARG A 34 14.13 2.36 1.05
N PRO A 35 12.86 2.00 1.29
CA PRO A 35 11.95 1.62 0.22
C PRO A 35 11.82 2.74 -0.81
N VAL A 36 11.69 2.35 -2.08
CA VAL A 36 11.50 3.30 -3.18
C VAL A 36 10.04 3.73 -3.19
N ASP A 37 9.83 5.05 -3.15
CA ASP A 37 8.52 5.62 -3.44
C ASP A 37 8.35 5.69 -4.97
N VAL A 38 7.18 5.31 -5.48
CA VAL A 38 6.79 5.54 -6.87
C VAL A 38 5.95 6.81 -6.96
N ASP A 39 5.96 7.45 -8.12
CA ASP A 39 5.14 8.64 -8.36
C ASP A 39 3.68 8.22 -8.49
N VAL A 40 2.86 8.61 -7.52
CA VAL A 40 1.42 8.35 -7.47
C VAL A 40 0.70 9.65 -7.23
N ASN A 41 -0.12 10.04 -8.18
CA ASN A 41 -1.02 11.19 -8.09
C ASN A 41 -2.44 10.73 -8.42
N TRP A 42 -3.17 10.31 -7.39
CA TRP A 42 -4.53 9.85 -7.53
C TRP A 42 -5.52 11.01 -7.66
N SER A 43 -6.41 10.86 -8.62
CA SER A 43 -7.64 11.66 -8.72
C SER A 43 -8.82 10.75 -9.10
N GLU A 44 -10.04 11.19 -8.80
CA GLU A 44 -11.26 10.43 -9.13
C GLU A 44 -11.45 10.22 -10.63
N SER A 45 -10.84 11.07 -11.48
CA SER A 45 -10.81 10.85 -12.93
C SER A 45 -10.15 9.52 -13.34
N GLN A 46 -9.35 8.92 -12.45
CA GLN A 46 -8.77 7.60 -12.74
C GLN A 46 -9.80 6.47 -12.78
N PHE A 47 -10.97 6.65 -12.19
CA PHE A 47 -12.08 5.71 -12.41
C PHE A 47 -12.49 5.65 -13.90
N GLU A 48 -12.31 6.72 -14.67
CA GLU A 48 -12.61 6.75 -16.09
C GLU A 48 -11.39 6.42 -16.95
N THR A 49 -10.21 6.93 -16.58
CA THR A 49 -8.98 6.76 -17.38
C THR A 49 -8.30 5.40 -17.17
N LYS A 50 -8.61 4.71 -16.05
CA LYS A 50 -8.13 3.37 -15.72
C LYS A 50 -9.32 2.46 -15.36
N PRO A 51 -10.11 1.98 -16.35
CA PRO A 51 -11.37 1.28 -16.11
C PRO A 51 -11.25 0.04 -15.22
N TRP A 52 -10.09 -0.63 -15.22
CA TRP A 52 -9.81 -1.80 -14.38
C TRP A 52 -9.92 -1.51 -12.87
N ILE A 53 -9.79 -0.24 -12.46
CA ILE A 53 -9.96 0.15 -11.05
C ILE A 53 -11.40 -0.06 -10.59
N LYS A 54 -12.39 0.09 -11.48
CA LYS A 54 -13.82 -0.14 -11.18
C LYS A 54 -14.15 -1.62 -10.94
N GLU A 55 -13.26 -2.54 -11.30
CA GLU A 55 -13.44 -3.97 -11.01
C GLU A 55 -13.22 -4.30 -9.53
N PHE A 56 -12.60 -3.38 -8.77
CA PHE A 56 -12.51 -3.51 -7.33
C PHE A 56 -13.74 -2.94 -6.63
N ARG A 57 -14.31 -3.72 -5.71
CA ARG A 57 -15.42 -3.23 -4.89
C ARG A 57 -15.02 -2.04 -4.04
N TYR A 58 -13.82 -2.10 -3.44
CA TYR A 58 -13.28 -1.03 -2.62
C TYR A 58 -12.01 -0.42 -3.23
N VAL A 59 -11.94 0.91 -3.21
CA VAL A 59 -10.70 1.65 -3.50
C VAL A 59 -10.37 2.49 -2.27
N ILE A 60 -9.16 2.29 -1.73
CA ILE A 60 -8.67 2.94 -0.52
C ILE A 60 -7.51 3.84 -0.90
N VAL A 61 -7.68 5.14 -0.76
CA VAL A 61 -6.64 6.12 -1.10
C VAL A 61 -6.08 6.73 0.17
N VAL A 62 -4.80 6.50 0.43
CA VAL A 62 -4.06 7.07 1.56
C VAL A 62 -3.17 8.20 1.06
N ASN A 63 -3.36 9.41 1.57
CA ASN A 63 -2.41 10.49 1.36
C ASN A 63 -1.47 10.62 2.57
N LYS A 64 -0.20 10.25 2.38
CA LYS A 64 0.83 10.33 3.42
C LYS A 64 1.51 11.71 3.51
N ALA A 65 1.05 12.73 2.77
CA ALA A 65 1.58 14.08 2.85
C ALA A 65 1.61 14.58 4.31
N ASN A 66 2.62 15.38 4.65
CA ASN A 66 2.77 15.98 5.98
C ASN A 66 2.28 17.45 6.05
N LYS A 67 1.87 17.99 4.90
CA LYS A 67 1.34 19.34 4.72
C LYS A 67 0.12 19.30 3.82
N GLY A 68 -0.60 20.41 3.74
CA GLY A 68 -1.80 20.56 2.92
C GLY A 68 -3.09 20.14 3.64
N SER A 69 -4.22 20.43 3.02
CA SER A 69 -5.57 20.26 3.59
C SER A 69 -5.93 18.78 3.78
N ASP A 70 -5.47 17.90 2.90
CA ASP A 70 -5.73 16.46 2.92
C ASP A 70 -4.56 15.62 3.46
N LYS A 71 -3.62 16.25 4.20
CA LYS A 71 -2.51 15.54 4.85
C LYS A 71 -3.00 14.42 5.76
N GLN A 72 -2.29 13.28 5.72
CA GLN A 72 -2.56 12.13 6.58
C GLN A 72 -4.04 11.76 6.60
N THR A 73 -4.60 11.55 5.40
CA THR A 73 -5.99 11.16 5.22
C THR A 73 -6.10 9.81 4.52
N LEU A 74 -7.20 9.14 4.76
CA LEU A 74 -7.68 8.00 3.99
C LEU A 74 -9.06 8.33 3.44
N ARG A 75 -9.26 8.06 2.16
CA ARG A 75 -10.57 8.07 1.49
C ARG A 75 -10.92 6.63 1.10
N LEU A 76 -12.11 6.19 1.46
CA LEU A 76 -12.66 4.88 1.09
C LEU A 76 -13.78 5.09 0.09
N TYR A 77 -13.63 4.43 -1.05
CA TYR A 77 -14.66 4.36 -2.10
C TYR A 77 -15.24 2.95 -2.14
N GLU A 78 -16.55 2.82 -2.33
CA GLU A 78 -17.25 1.57 -2.64
C GLU A 78 -17.94 1.73 -3.98
N TYR A 79 -17.62 0.86 -4.96
CA TYR A 79 -18.08 0.96 -6.35
C TYR A 79 -17.88 2.36 -6.98
N GLY A 80 -16.73 2.97 -6.70
CA GLY A 80 -16.36 4.30 -7.21
C GLY A 80 -17.00 5.47 -6.46
N GLN A 81 -17.87 5.25 -5.48
CA GLN A 81 -18.50 6.29 -4.68
C GLN A 81 -17.73 6.50 -3.37
N LEU A 82 -17.40 7.74 -3.04
CA LEU A 82 -16.76 8.09 -1.76
C LEU A 82 -17.73 7.86 -0.60
N ILE A 83 -17.39 6.92 0.29
CA ILE A 83 -18.23 6.59 1.45
C ILE A 83 -17.62 7.04 2.79
N LYS A 84 -16.31 7.28 2.85
CA LYS A 84 -15.64 7.69 4.08
C LYS A 84 -14.37 8.49 3.80
N THR A 85 -14.16 9.54 4.58
CA THR A 85 -12.87 10.21 4.73
C THR A 85 -12.50 10.25 6.21
N THR A 86 -11.24 9.93 6.54
CA THR A 86 -10.75 9.96 7.92
C THR A 86 -9.28 10.34 7.99
N LYS A 87 -8.83 10.80 9.17
CA LYS A 87 -7.41 10.99 9.44
C LYS A 87 -6.75 9.63 9.73
N VAL A 88 -5.49 9.51 9.32
CA VAL A 88 -4.63 8.34 9.56
C VAL A 88 -3.29 8.77 10.12
N SER A 89 -2.45 7.81 10.51
CA SER A 89 -1.04 8.07 10.83
C SER A 89 -0.18 7.09 10.03
N THR A 90 0.68 7.63 9.17
CA THR A 90 1.60 6.84 8.34
C THR A 90 3.01 6.81 8.94
N GLY A 91 3.93 6.12 8.28
CA GLY A 91 5.32 6.02 8.70
C GLY A 91 6.01 7.37 8.91
N ARG A 92 6.90 7.45 9.90
CA ARG A 92 7.70 8.65 10.24
C ARG A 92 8.63 9.09 9.12
N ASP A 93 8.88 8.19 8.15
CA ASP A 93 9.76 8.42 6.99
C ASP A 93 11.19 8.79 7.37
N GLN A 94 11.75 8.06 8.34
CA GLN A 94 13.12 8.24 8.81
C GLN A 94 13.80 6.88 9.06
N PHE A 95 15.12 6.89 9.08
CA PHE A 95 15.90 5.72 9.52
C PHE A 95 15.91 5.66 11.04
N GLU A 96 15.56 4.51 11.59
CA GLU A 96 15.56 4.28 13.04
C GLU A 96 16.52 3.17 13.43
N ARG A 97 17.24 3.39 14.53
CA ARG A 97 18.08 2.40 15.16
C ARG A 97 17.25 1.42 15.97
N LYS A 98 17.75 0.19 16.09
CA LYS A 98 17.21 -0.80 17.02
C LYS A 98 17.02 -0.19 18.41
N GLY A 99 15.86 -0.43 19.01
CA GLY A 99 15.45 0.13 20.30
C GLY A 99 14.67 1.44 20.22
N SER A 100 14.80 2.22 19.14
CA SER A 100 13.98 3.42 18.94
C SER A 100 12.51 3.04 18.83
N HIS A 101 11.65 3.69 19.60
CA HIS A 101 10.21 3.43 19.64
C HIS A 101 9.83 1.93 19.82
N GLY A 102 10.73 1.15 20.43
CA GLY A 102 10.56 -0.30 20.61
C GLY A 102 10.87 -1.16 19.39
N SER A 103 11.54 -0.61 18.38
CA SER A 103 11.99 -1.36 17.19
C SER A 103 12.96 -2.49 17.57
N THR A 104 12.79 -3.65 16.94
CA THR A 104 13.68 -4.83 17.14
C THR A 104 14.89 -4.82 16.24
N ALA A 105 14.95 -3.95 15.23
CA ALA A 105 16.03 -3.84 14.26
C ALA A 105 16.20 -2.41 13.74
N ASP A 106 17.37 -2.14 13.15
CA ASP A 106 17.59 -0.92 12.37
C ASP A 106 16.73 -0.96 11.11
N ALA A 107 15.93 0.06 10.85
CA ALA A 107 15.08 0.10 9.68
C ALA A 107 14.59 1.49 9.30
N TRP A 108 14.16 1.63 8.05
CA TRP A 108 13.37 2.77 7.59
C TRP A 108 11.90 2.61 7.96
N THR A 109 11.30 3.69 8.47
CA THR A 109 9.89 3.73 8.90
C THR A 109 9.00 4.37 7.84
N VAL A 110 9.08 3.86 6.61
CA VAL A 110 8.36 4.40 5.43
C VAL A 110 7.06 3.65 5.22
N THR A 111 5.98 4.37 4.87
CA THR A 111 4.83 3.82 4.14
C THR A 111 5.07 4.11 2.65
N PRO A 112 5.51 3.16 1.82
CA PRO A 112 5.85 3.43 0.43
C PRO A 112 4.61 3.82 -0.39
N THR A 113 4.78 4.77 -1.31
CA THR A 113 3.74 5.08 -2.29
C THR A 113 3.62 3.98 -3.33
N GLY A 114 2.44 3.79 -3.88
CA GLY A 114 2.18 2.74 -4.86
C GLY A 114 0.74 2.26 -4.86
N TYR A 115 0.50 1.28 -5.74
CA TYR A 115 -0.76 0.55 -5.86
C TYR A 115 -0.58 -0.85 -5.31
N TYR A 116 -1.49 -1.29 -4.44
CA TYR A 116 -1.41 -2.55 -3.70
C TYR A 116 -2.78 -3.22 -3.60
N THR A 117 -2.79 -4.49 -3.21
CA THR A 117 -3.99 -5.22 -2.75
C THR A 117 -3.73 -5.80 -1.37
N PRO A 118 -4.77 -6.09 -0.57
CA PRO A 118 -4.59 -6.87 0.65
C PRO A 118 -3.96 -8.23 0.32
N GLN A 119 -2.94 -8.60 1.10
CA GLN A 119 -2.23 -9.87 0.99
C GLN A 119 -2.81 -10.90 1.96
N TRP A 120 -3.04 -10.49 3.20
CA TRP A 120 -3.64 -11.30 4.25
C TRP A 120 -4.18 -10.41 5.39
N LEU A 121 -5.08 -10.97 6.19
CA LEU A 121 -5.78 -10.29 7.27
C LEU A 121 -5.56 -11.01 8.60
N SER A 122 -5.50 -10.24 9.70
CA SER A 122 -5.41 -10.79 11.04
C SER A 122 -6.12 -9.91 12.07
N ARG A 123 -7.17 -10.44 12.71
CA ARG A 123 -7.98 -9.68 13.66
C ARG A 123 -7.19 -9.23 14.90
N ASN A 124 -6.30 -10.06 15.41
CA ASN A 124 -5.58 -9.87 16.67
C ASN A 124 -4.07 -9.97 16.51
N HIS A 125 -3.52 -9.34 15.45
CA HIS A 125 -2.09 -9.42 15.17
C HIS A 125 -1.24 -8.76 16.25
N LYS A 126 -0.04 -9.30 16.46
CA LYS A 126 1.02 -8.71 17.28
C LYS A 126 2.28 -8.56 16.44
N SER A 127 2.85 -7.38 16.42
CA SER A 127 4.06 -7.07 15.66
C SER A 127 5.26 -7.85 16.17
N ASN A 128 6.00 -8.50 15.26
CA ASN A 128 7.30 -9.07 15.57
C ASN A 128 8.42 -8.01 15.60
N ALA A 129 8.15 -6.89 15.00
CA ALA A 129 9.09 -5.82 14.70
C ALA A 129 9.13 -4.73 15.75
N TYR A 130 8.03 -4.52 16.44
CA TYR A 130 7.95 -3.57 17.56
C TYR A 130 7.58 -4.31 18.82
N LYS A 131 8.43 -4.14 19.85
CA LYS A 131 8.26 -4.73 21.17
C LYS A 131 8.33 -3.64 22.22
N HIS A 132 7.55 -3.77 23.27
CA HIS A 132 7.71 -2.93 24.46
C HIS A 132 8.46 -3.67 25.57
N LYS A 133 8.80 -2.97 26.65
CA LYS A 133 9.68 -3.47 27.73
C LYS A 133 9.30 -4.86 28.28
N TRP A 134 8.02 -5.18 28.31
CA TRP A 134 7.46 -6.44 28.81
C TRP A 134 7.05 -7.44 27.73
N SER A 135 7.56 -7.28 26.52
CA SER A 135 7.14 -8.08 25.35
C SER A 135 7.47 -9.58 25.47
N TRP A 136 8.39 -9.95 26.31
CA TRP A 136 8.70 -11.35 26.60
C TRP A 136 7.52 -12.11 27.25
N LEU A 137 6.65 -11.39 27.99
CA LEU A 137 5.41 -11.91 28.57
C LEU A 137 4.19 -11.73 27.67
N THR A 138 4.11 -10.59 26.94
CA THR A 138 2.89 -10.14 26.27
C THR A 138 2.96 -10.23 24.76
N GLY A 139 4.14 -10.52 24.20
CA GLY A 139 4.39 -10.47 22.74
C GLY A 139 4.63 -9.04 22.23
N GLY A 140 4.63 -8.87 20.92
CA GLY A 140 4.87 -7.58 20.26
C GLY A 140 3.75 -6.55 20.44
N ALA A 141 3.93 -5.37 19.88
CA ALA A 141 2.92 -4.33 19.87
C ALA A 141 1.63 -4.82 19.19
N LYS A 142 0.48 -4.55 19.82
CA LYS A 142 -0.81 -4.97 19.30
C LYS A 142 -1.16 -4.20 18.00
N MET A 143 -1.65 -4.92 17.02
CA MET A 143 -2.13 -4.41 15.73
C MET A 143 -3.54 -4.97 15.45
N PRO A 144 -4.57 -4.53 16.18
CA PRO A 144 -5.92 -5.03 15.99
C PRO A 144 -6.43 -4.69 14.58
N ASN A 145 -7.19 -5.62 13.98
CA ASN A 145 -7.78 -5.49 12.66
C ASN A 145 -6.73 -5.23 11.56
N ALA A 146 -5.61 -5.96 11.59
CA ALA A 146 -4.53 -5.78 10.65
C ALA A 146 -4.90 -6.30 9.25
N ILE A 147 -4.74 -5.43 8.24
CA ILE A 147 -4.90 -5.72 6.81
C ILE A 147 -3.54 -5.47 6.17
N PHE A 148 -2.79 -6.52 5.93
CA PHE A 148 -1.45 -6.43 5.36
C PHE A 148 -1.52 -6.25 3.84
N PHE A 149 -0.76 -5.30 3.29
CA PHE A 149 -0.81 -4.97 1.86
C PHE A 149 0.58 -4.81 1.22
N ASN A 150 1.63 -4.63 2.01
CA ASN A 150 3.00 -4.56 1.50
C ASN A 150 3.96 -5.20 2.52
N GLY A 151 4.17 -6.50 2.41
CA GLY A 151 4.97 -7.27 3.37
C GLY A 151 4.41 -7.14 4.80
N GLY A 152 5.17 -6.56 5.73
CA GLY A 152 4.68 -6.31 7.11
C GLY A 152 4.01 -4.95 7.30
N ILE A 153 3.75 -4.17 6.24
CA ILE A 153 3.00 -2.93 6.32
C ILE A 153 1.51 -3.24 6.23
N ALA A 154 0.75 -2.73 7.19
CA ALA A 154 -0.68 -2.99 7.31
C ALA A 154 -1.46 -1.73 7.69
N PHE A 155 -2.74 -1.70 7.34
CA PHE A 155 -3.72 -0.93 8.09
C PHE A 155 -3.97 -1.63 9.43
N HIS A 156 -4.08 -0.90 10.51
CA HIS A 156 -4.49 -1.44 11.81
C HIS A 156 -5.02 -0.33 12.74
N SER A 157 -5.66 -0.71 13.82
CA SER A 157 -6.17 0.24 14.81
C SER A 157 -5.06 1.04 15.49
N ALA A 158 -5.32 2.33 15.72
CA ALA A 158 -4.47 3.25 16.50
C ALA A 158 -4.74 3.18 18.02
N THR A 159 -5.31 2.12 18.56
CA THR A 159 -5.87 2.00 19.92
C THR A 159 -5.17 2.81 21.03
N SER A 160 -3.84 2.75 21.10
CA SER A 160 -3.03 3.51 22.07
C SER A 160 -2.34 4.75 21.48
N HIS A 161 -2.64 5.12 20.26
CA HIS A 161 -1.98 6.19 19.49
C HIS A 161 -2.98 7.06 18.74
N ALA A 162 -4.21 7.19 19.26
CA ALA A 162 -5.27 7.96 18.60
C ALA A 162 -4.92 9.44 18.44
N ASN A 163 -4.14 10.01 19.37
CA ASN A 163 -3.63 11.38 19.33
C ASN A 163 -2.59 11.62 18.23
N GLU A 164 -2.05 10.57 17.62
CA GLU A 164 -1.07 10.66 16.52
C GLU A 164 -1.73 10.69 15.13
N LEU A 165 -3.06 10.47 15.05
CA LEU A 165 -3.80 10.56 13.80
C LEU A 165 -3.70 11.99 13.23
N GLY A 166 -3.43 12.09 11.93
CA GLY A 166 -3.14 13.34 11.24
C GLY A 166 -1.65 13.68 11.16
N SER A 167 -0.76 12.79 11.65
CA SER A 167 0.69 12.97 11.62
C SER A 167 1.43 11.70 11.15
N ARG A 168 2.68 11.85 10.69
CA ARG A 168 3.58 10.74 10.42
C ARG A 168 4.20 10.25 11.72
N ALA A 169 3.66 9.19 12.33
CA ALA A 169 4.10 8.74 13.65
C ALA A 169 4.30 7.22 13.75
N SER A 170 3.95 6.44 12.72
CA SER A 170 4.06 4.99 12.76
C SER A 170 5.43 4.47 12.31
N GLY A 171 5.67 3.18 12.50
CA GLY A 171 6.84 2.47 11.99
C GLY A 171 6.76 2.05 10.53
N GLY A 172 5.77 2.56 9.76
CA GLY A 172 5.53 2.21 8.37
C GLY A 172 4.09 1.78 8.10
N CYS A 173 3.39 1.22 9.08
CA CYS A 173 1.97 0.88 8.98
C CYS A 173 1.09 2.14 8.88
N VAL A 174 -0.14 1.97 8.41
CA VAL A 174 -1.16 3.02 8.39
C VAL A 174 -2.11 2.79 9.57
N ARG A 175 -2.02 3.63 10.59
CA ARG A 175 -2.90 3.58 11.76
C ARG A 175 -4.22 4.25 11.48
N LEU A 176 -5.32 3.59 11.85
CA LEU A 176 -6.69 4.01 11.64
C LEU A 176 -7.39 4.29 12.97
N PRO A 177 -8.46 5.14 12.99
CA PRO A 177 -9.38 5.20 14.12
C PRO A 177 -9.88 3.78 14.47
N HIS A 178 -10.04 3.50 15.77
CA HIS A 178 -10.32 2.14 16.24
C HIS A 178 -11.56 1.52 15.62
N GLU A 179 -12.69 2.22 15.68
CA GLU A 179 -13.97 1.76 15.12
C GLU A 179 -13.88 1.55 13.62
N PHE A 180 -13.31 2.52 12.89
CA PHE A 180 -13.15 2.42 11.45
C PHE A 180 -12.22 1.28 11.03
N SER A 181 -11.21 0.95 11.83
CA SER A 181 -10.33 -0.18 11.54
C SER A 181 -11.07 -1.51 11.57
N GLY A 182 -12.03 -1.68 12.48
CA GLY A 182 -12.91 -2.84 12.55
C GLY A 182 -13.85 -2.90 11.36
N GLU A 183 -14.51 -1.79 11.05
CA GLU A 183 -15.39 -1.67 9.88
C GLU A 183 -14.66 -2.01 8.57
N LEU A 184 -13.50 -1.41 8.35
CA LEU A 184 -12.71 -1.66 7.14
C LEU A 184 -12.25 -3.12 7.04
N PHE A 185 -11.82 -3.71 8.16
CA PHE A 185 -11.44 -5.12 8.22
C PHE A 185 -12.59 -6.04 7.81
N ASP A 186 -13.80 -5.80 8.33
CA ASP A 186 -14.98 -6.60 8.00
C ASP A 186 -15.34 -6.45 6.52
N ARG A 187 -15.42 -5.22 6.02
CA ARG A 187 -15.72 -4.94 4.61
C ARG A 187 -14.77 -5.69 3.67
N ILE A 188 -13.46 -5.65 3.94
CA ILE A 188 -12.47 -6.31 3.09
C ILE A 188 -12.54 -7.82 3.26
N SER A 189 -12.71 -8.36 4.47
CA SER A 189 -12.79 -9.80 4.71
C SER A 189 -13.94 -10.46 3.95
N TYR A 190 -15.08 -9.78 3.80
CA TYR A 190 -16.22 -10.24 3.01
C TYR A 190 -15.95 -10.34 1.50
N THR A 191 -14.85 -9.79 1.02
CA THR A 191 -14.43 -9.90 -0.39
C THR A 191 -13.39 -11.00 -0.64
N SER A 192 -13.10 -11.84 0.35
CA SER A 192 -12.16 -12.95 0.21
C SER A 192 -12.62 -13.92 -0.89
N GLY A 193 -11.66 -14.44 -1.66
CA GLY A 193 -11.97 -15.34 -2.79
C GLY A 193 -12.33 -14.60 -4.09
N SER A 194 -12.20 -13.28 -4.15
CA SER A 194 -12.50 -12.53 -5.36
C SER A 194 -11.42 -12.72 -6.42
N ARG A 195 -11.87 -12.80 -7.69
CA ARG A 195 -11.01 -12.63 -8.86
C ARG A 195 -10.76 -11.12 -9.05
N ILE A 196 -9.49 -10.71 -9.04
CA ILE A 196 -9.11 -9.30 -9.10
C ILE A 196 -8.09 -9.04 -10.22
N PRO A 197 -8.11 -7.84 -10.87
CA PRO A 197 -7.10 -7.45 -11.85
C PRO A 197 -5.69 -7.50 -11.26
N LYS A 198 -4.72 -7.99 -12.04
CA LYS A 198 -3.30 -7.80 -11.74
C LYS A 198 -2.83 -6.44 -12.27
N PHE A 199 -1.92 -5.82 -11.55
CA PHE A 199 -1.35 -4.52 -11.92
C PHE A 199 0.07 -4.37 -11.32
N THR A 200 0.81 -3.38 -11.82
CA THR A 200 2.12 -3.00 -11.30
C THR A 200 1.99 -2.04 -10.11
N VAL A 201 3.05 -1.90 -9.34
CA VAL A 201 3.11 -0.91 -8.24
C VAL A 201 2.88 0.53 -8.71
N ASN A 202 3.13 0.82 -9.99
CA ASN A 202 2.87 2.12 -10.63
C ASN A 202 1.41 2.30 -11.06
N GLY A 203 0.54 1.29 -10.88
CA GLY A 203 -0.87 1.35 -11.23
C GLY A 203 -1.16 1.16 -12.72
N GLU A 204 -0.33 0.40 -13.41
CA GLU A 204 -0.60 -0.04 -14.77
C GLU A 204 -1.16 -1.46 -14.75
N GLN A 205 -2.26 -1.69 -15.49
CA GLN A 205 -2.85 -3.02 -15.58
C GLN A 205 -1.86 -4.01 -16.21
N ALA A 206 -1.73 -5.19 -15.61
CA ALA A 206 -0.87 -6.23 -16.14
C ALA A 206 -1.57 -6.96 -17.28
N LEU A 207 -0.90 -7.05 -18.42
CA LEU A 207 -1.38 -7.72 -19.60
C LEU A 207 -0.58 -9.00 -19.87
N ASP A 208 -1.20 -9.97 -20.53
CA ASP A 208 -0.51 -11.15 -21.07
C ASP A 208 0.24 -10.79 -22.38
N LYS A 209 0.90 -11.79 -22.98
CA LYS A 209 1.65 -11.63 -24.24
C LYS A 209 0.77 -11.22 -25.44
N ASP A 210 -0.52 -11.46 -25.36
CA ASP A 210 -1.50 -11.15 -26.41
C ASP A 210 -2.23 -9.81 -26.15
N GLY A 211 -1.84 -9.10 -25.07
CA GLY A 211 -2.39 -7.80 -24.68
C GLY A 211 -3.68 -7.88 -23.86
N ASN A 212 -4.08 -9.05 -23.38
CA ASN A 212 -5.29 -9.19 -22.58
C ASN A 212 -5.00 -8.94 -21.08
N PRO A 213 -5.95 -8.36 -20.34
CA PRO A 213 -5.85 -8.21 -18.90
C PRO A 213 -5.62 -9.52 -18.17
N THR A 214 -4.69 -9.52 -17.22
CA THR A 214 -4.44 -10.67 -16.35
C THR A 214 -5.08 -10.49 -14.99
N TYR A 215 -5.43 -11.61 -14.34
CA TYR A 215 -6.15 -11.63 -13.07
C TYR A 215 -5.47 -12.54 -12.06
N LYS A 216 -5.72 -12.27 -10.79
CA LYS A 216 -5.40 -13.13 -9.65
C LYS A 216 -6.70 -13.70 -9.11
N GLU A 217 -6.75 -15.01 -8.90
CA GLU A 217 -7.81 -15.70 -8.17
C GLU A 217 -7.55 -15.61 -6.65
N ASP A 218 -8.59 -15.82 -5.85
CA ASP A 218 -8.51 -15.86 -4.38
C ASP A 218 -7.95 -14.58 -3.74
N GLY A 219 -8.22 -13.43 -4.35
CA GLY A 219 -7.85 -12.13 -3.81
C GLY A 219 -8.91 -11.53 -2.88
N TYR A 220 -8.63 -10.29 -2.44
CA TYR A 220 -9.61 -9.40 -1.81
C TYR A 220 -9.97 -8.29 -2.79
N SER A 221 -11.26 -8.05 -3.05
CA SER A 221 -11.71 -6.99 -3.98
C SER A 221 -11.52 -5.59 -3.38
N ALA A 222 -10.27 -5.25 -3.07
CA ALA A 222 -9.85 -3.96 -2.55
C ALA A 222 -8.54 -3.52 -3.20
N LEU A 223 -8.55 -2.33 -3.80
CA LEU A 223 -7.36 -1.65 -4.31
C LEU A 223 -6.90 -0.63 -3.26
N ILE A 224 -5.62 -0.63 -2.94
CA ILE A 224 -5.00 0.31 -2.00
C ILE A 224 -4.03 1.18 -2.78
N ILE A 225 -4.21 2.49 -2.68
CA ILE A 225 -3.39 3.49 -3.34
C ILE A 225 -2.75 4.36 -2.25
N VAL A 226 -1.43 4.40 -2.19
CA VAL A 226 -0.69 5.27 -1.28
C VAL A 226 -0.02 6.35 -2.10
N GLN A 227 -0.33 7.61 -1.81
CA GLN A 227 0.24 8.78 -2.47
C GLN A 227 0.88 9.75 -1.46
N ASN A 228 1.65 10.72 -1.99
CA ASN A 228 2.27 11.79 -1.21
C ASN A 228 2.08 13.12 -1.93
N VAL A 229 0.83 13.58 -2.01
CA VAL A 229 0.43 14.78 -2.76
C VAL A 229 0.05 15.89 -1.78
N ILE A 230 0.59 17.09 -1.99
CA ILE A 230 0.23 18.28 -1.20
C ILE A 230 -0.90 18.99 -1.94
N VAL A 231 -2.07 19.03 -1.30
CA VAL A 231 -3.22 19.83 -1.75
C VAL A 231 -3.26 21.08 -0.90
N GLU A 232 -3.18 22.23 -1.53
CA GLU A 232 -3.23 23.54 -0.87
C GLU A 232 -4.62 23.90 -0.34
#